data_20de777993d2fd042dedd94fc7268272
#
_entry.id   20de777993d2fd042dedd94fc7268272
#
_cell.length_a   1.000
_cell.length_b   1.000
_cell.length_c   1.000
_cell.angle_alpha   90.00
_cell.angle_beta   90.00
_cell.angle_gamma   90.00
#
_symmetry.space_group_name_H-M   'P 1'
#
loop_
_entity.id
_entity.type
_entity.pdbx_description
1 polymer ?
#
loop_
_entity_poly.entity_id
_entity_poly.type
_entity_poly.pdbx_seq_one_letter_code
_entity_poly.pdbx_strand_id
1 'polypeptide(L)'
;EALMHDGKALQSGTSHNFGDGFAKAFGIQYTDKENKLQYVHQTSWGMTTRLIGAIIMVHGDNSGLVLPPRIAPVQAVVIPIQQKKEGVLDNAYKLQAQLKAAGIRVKTDDTDKSPGFKFAEQEMRGIPVRIECGPKDMEANQAVVVRRDTREKITVSLDNLAEEVQKILDTMQVEMLERARAHREAHTYTATDYEEFKSIVEEKPGFVKAMWCGCKECEDKIKDDVQATSRCMPFEQETLSDKCVVCG
;
A
#
# COMPACT_ATOMS: atom_id res chain seq x y z
N GLU A 1 0.28 -9.07 6.54
CA GLU A 1 -0.89 -8.35 7.02
C GLU A 1 -0.72 -6.86 6.76
N ALA A 2 -1.80 -6.20 6.33
CA ALA A 2 -1.89 -4.74 6.24
C ALA A 2 -2.89 -4.24 7.27
N LEU A 3 -2.57 -3.14 7.95
CA LEU A 3 -3.51 -2.49 8.86
C LEU A 3 -4.35 -1.50 8.07
N MET A 4 -5.66 -1.71 8.07
CA MET A 4 -6.62 -0.83 7.42
C MET A 4 -6.97 0.38 8.30
N HIS A 5 -7.62 1.39 7.75
CA HIS A 5 -8.01 2.59 8.48
C HIS A 5 -8.98 2.32 9.65
N ASP A 6 -9.74 1.25 9.58
CA ASP A 6 -10.65 0.81 10.65
C ASP A 6 -9.96 0.00 11.75
N GLY A 7 -8.63 -0.14 11.68
CA GLY A 7 -7.81 -0.88 12.64
C GLY A 7 -7.86 -2.39 12.50
N LYS A 8 -8.52 -2.92 11.47
CA LYS A 8 -8.52 -4.35 11.19
C LYS A 8 -7.34 -4.76 10.33
N ALA A 9 -6.84 -5.97 10.54
CA ALA A 9 -5.79 -6.56 9.75
C ALA A 9 -6.35 -7.24 8.49
N LEU A 10 -5.77 -6.93 7.33
CA LEU A 10 -6.07 -7.58 6.08
C LEU A 10 -4.88 -8.45 5.64
N GLN A 11 -5.11 -9.75 5.52
CA GLN A 11 -4.10 -10.67 5.01
C GLN A 11 -3.74 -10.33 3.55
N SER A 12 -2.49 -9.96 3.34
CA SER A 12 -1.98 -9.53 2.03
C SER A 12 -1.29 -10.65 1.26
N GLY A 13 -0.67 -11.57 1.96
CA GLY A 13 -0.01 -12.73 1.38
C GLY A 13 0.33 -13.77 2.45
N THR A 14 0.70 -14.97 2.03
CA THR A 14 1.13 -16.06 2.91
C THR A 14 2.44 -16.65 2.43
N SER A 15 3.27 -17.09 3.37
CA SER A 15 4.43 -17.92 3.12
C SER A 15 4.43 -19.06 4.12
N HIS A 16 4.52 -20.30 3.64
CA HIS A 16 4.50 -21.49 4.45
C HIS A 16 5.81 -22.27 4.28
N ASN A 17 6.37 -22.70 5.38
CA ASN A 17 7.40 -23.75 5.41
C ASN A 17 6.76 -25.01 5.97
N PHE A 18 6.47 -25.98 5.10
CA PHE A 18 5.85 -27.25 5.46
C PHE A 18 6.87 -28.30 5.93
N GLY A 19 8.15 -28.00 5.85
CA GLY A 19 9.19 -28.98 6.10
C GLY A 19 9.00 -30.23 5.22
N ASP A 20 9.07 -31.39 5.82
CA ASP A 20 8.88 -32.68 5.14
C ASP A 20 7.50 -33.34 5.44
N GLY A 21 6.61 -32.65 6.15
CA GLY A 21 5.33 -33.21 6.60
C GLY A 21 4.47 -33.75 5.47
N PHE A 22 4.21 -32.97 4.43
CA PHE A 22 3.44 -33.43 3.27
C PHE A 22 4.20 -34.51 2.46
N ALA A 23 5.52 -34.40 2.36
CA ALA A 23 6.32 -35.38 1.68
C ALA A 23 6.22 -36.76 2.36
N LYS A 24 6.23 -36.79 3.68
CA LYS A 24 5.99 -38.04 4.47
C LYS A 24 4.59 -38.58 4.25
N ALA A 25 3.56 -37.72 4.30
CA ALA A 25 2.17 -38.12 4.12
C ALA A 25 1.90 -38.71 2.72
N PHE A 26 2.54 -38.16 1.67
CA PHE A 26 2.37 -38.59 0.28
C PHE A 26 3.46 -39.53 -0.21
N GLY A 27 4.46 -39.90 0.58
CA GLY A 27 5.55 -40.80 0.20
C GLY A 27 6.52 -40.19 -0.84
N ILE A 28 6.68 -38.84 -0.88
CA ILE A 28 7.52 -38.15 -1.87
C ILE A 28 8.96 -38.13 -1.35
N GLN A 29 9.82 -38.93 -2.00
CA GLN A 29 11.21 -39.10 -1.64
C GLN A 29 12.15 -38.86 -2.81
N TYR A 30 13.40 -38.51 -2.49
CA TYR A 30 14.50 -38.45 -3.43
C TYR A 30 15.72 -39.18 -2.86
N THR A 31 16.64 -39.59 -3.73
CA THR A 31 17.93 -40.16 -3.32
C THR A 31 18.95 -39.06 -3.16
N ASP A 32 19.52 -38.90 -1.99
CA ASP A 32 20.56 -37.92 -1.71
C ASP A 32 21.94 -38.31 -2.28
N LYS A 33 22.96 -37.47 -2.06
CA LYS A 33 24.33 -37.69 -2.56
C LYS A 33 25.01 -38.92 -1.93
N GLU A 34 24.57 -39.36 -0.76
CA GLU A 34 25.01 -40.53 -0.03
C GLU A 34 24.21 -41.78 -0.42
N ASN A 35 23.39 -41.72 -1.48
CA ASN A 35 22.55 -42.79 -1.96
C ASN A 35 21.48 -43.26 -0.95
N LYS A 36 21.00 -42.34 -0.08
CA LYS A 36 19.93 -42.60 0.91
C LYS A 36 18.64 -41.92 0.48
N LEU A 37 17.51 -42.57 0.76
CA LEU A 37 16.20 -41.99 0.56
C LEU A 37 15.90 -40.93 1.62
N GLN A 38 15.53 -39.72 1.17
CA GLN A 38 15.17 -38.59 1.99
C GLN A 38 13.80 -38.06 1.56
N TYR A 39 13.06 -37.49 2.50
CA TYR A 39 11.83 -36.74 2.19
C TYR A 39 12.15 -35.33 1.74
N VAL A 40 11.45 -34.83 0.72
CA VAL A 40 11.63 -33.45 0.24
C VAL A 40 11.07 -32.44 1.22
N HIS A 41 11.76 -31.31 1.37
CA HIS A 41 11.25 -30.16 2.07
C HIS A 41 10.43 -29.29 1.10
N GLN A 42 9.32 -28.77 1.59
CA GLN A 42 8.36 -28.02 0.78
C GLN A 42 8.09 -26.66 1.38
N THR A 43 8.03 -25.66 0.52
CA THR A 43 7.56 -24.32 0.84
C THR A 43 6.44 -23.94 -0.10
N SER A 44 5.55 -23.08 0.37
CA SER A 44 4.47 -22.54 -0.45
C SER A 44 4.28 -21.06 -0.09
N TRP A 45 3.98 -20.27 -1.09
CA TRP A 45 3.59 -18.89 -0.88
C TRP A 45 2.51 -18.50 -1.89
N GLY A 46 1.70 -17.54 -1.52
CA GLY A 46 0.61 -17.07 -2.36
C GLY A 46 0.22 -15.64 -2.10
N MET A 47 -0.15 -14.98 -3.18
CA MET A 47 -0.77 -13.67 -3.17
C MET A 47 -1.97 -13.71 -4.10
N THR A 48 -3.01 -12.94 -3.79
CA THR A 48 -4.23 -12.90 -4.58
C THR A 48 -4.64 -11.47 -4.91
N THR A 49 -5.68 -11.30 -5.70
CA THR A 49 -6.31 -10.00 -6.00
C THR A 49 -6.81 -9.26 -4.76
N ARG A 50 -6.84 -9.89 -3.58
CA ARG A 50 -7.07 -9.22 -2.29
C ARG A 50 -6.10 -8.06 -2.05
N LEU A 51 -4.88 -8.10 -2.62
CA LEU A 51 -3.94 -6.98 -2.54
C LEU A 51 -4.47 -5.69 -3.16
N ILE A 52 -5.35 -5.76 -4.15
CA ILE A 52 -6.03 -4.57 -4.69
C ILE A 52 -6.91 -3.95 -3.59
N GLY A 53 -7.66 -4.79 -2.87
CA GLY A 53 -8.41 -4.36 -1.69
C GLY A 53 -7.52 -3.75 -0.60
N ALA A 54 -6.36 -4.35 -0.33
CA ALA A 54 -5.40 -3.81 0.64
C ALA A 54 -4.93 -2.39 0.28
N ILE A 55 -4.60 -2.13 -0.98
CA ILE A 55 -4.20 -0.80 -1.46
C ILE A 55 -5.33 0.21 -1.25
N ILE A 56 -6.56 -0.16 -1.60
CA ILE A 56 -7.74 0.69 -1.43
C ILE A 56 -7.96 1.02 0.04
N MET A 57 -7.93 0.02 0.90
CA MET A 57 -8.25 0.15 2.33
C MET A 57 -7.14 0.82 3.15
N VAL A 58 -5.89 0.80 2.67
CA VAL A 58 -4.73 1.40 3.36
C VAL A 58 -4.49 2.84 2.90
N HIS A 59 -4.73 3.15 1.62
CA HIS A 59 -4.34 4.44 1.04
C HIS A 59 -5.51 5.30 0.55
N GLY A 60 -6.65 4.69 0.23
CA GLY A 60 -7.82 5.41 -0.27
C GLY A 60 -8.40 6.40 0.73
N ASP A 61 -9.09 7.42 0.22
CA ASP A 61 -9.79 8.43 1.01
C ASP A 61 -11.23 8.64 0.51
N ASN A 62 -11.95 9.58 1.11
CA ASN A 62 -13.35 9.89 0.74
C ASN A 62 -13.51 10.43 -0.70
N SER A 63 -12.43 10.81 -1.38
CA SER A 63 -12.44 11.26 -2.78
C SER A 63 -12.16 10.11 -3.77
N GLY A 64 -11.80 8.92 -3.27
CA GLY A 64 -11.55 7.73 -4.09
C GLY A 64 -10.20 7.07 -3.87
N LEU A 65 -9.65 6.49 -4.92
CA LEU A 65 -8.36 5.79 -4.86
C LEU A 65 -7.19 6.76 -4.63
N VAL A 66 -6.17 6.28 -3.93
CA VAL A 66 -4.84 6.89 -3.85
C VAL A 66 -3.83 5.81 -4.21
N LEU A 67 -3.36 5.81 -5.44
CA LEU A 67 -2.51 4.73 -5.94
C LEU A 67 -1.03 5.06 -5.71
N PRO A 68 -0.26 4.13 -5.12
CA PRO A 68 1.19 4.25 -5.08
C PRO A 68 1.78 4.38 -6.50
N PRO A 69 2.67 5.35 -6.76
CA PRO A 69 3.15 5.65 -8.11
C PRO A 69 3.71 4.46 -8.89
N ARG A 70 4.41 3.53 -8.23
CA ARG A 70 5.03 2.38 -8.91
C ARG A 70 4.02 1.44 -9.54
N ILE A 71 2.84 1.29 -8.94
CA ILE A 71 1.78 0.36 -9.40
C ILE A 71 0.64 1.07 -10.15
N ALA A 72 0.57 2.40 -10.11
CA ALA A 72 -0.47 3.16 -10.82
C ALA A 72 -0.39 2.91 -12.33
N PRO A 73 -1.45 2.46 -13.01
CA PRO A 73 -1.43 2.26 -14.47
C PRO A 73 -1.15 3.55 -15.22
N VAL A 74 -1.61 4.68 -14.68
CA VAL A 74 -1.33 6.05 -15.13
C VAL A 74 -0.75 6.79 -13.95
N GLN A 75 0.48 7.30 -14.06
CA GLN A 75 1.18 8.03 -13.01
C GLN A 75 0.88 9.53 -13.03
N ALA A 76 0.66 10.07 -14.22
CA ALA A 76 0.36 11.48 -14.39
C ALA A 76 -0.78 11.70 -15.39
N VAL A 77 -1.59 12.72 -15.17
CA VAL A 77 -2.57 13.19 -16.16
C VAL A 77 -2.36 14.65 -16.44
N VAL A 78 -2.26 15.02 -17.72
CA VAL A 78 -2.22 16.41 -18.16
C VAL A 78 -3.65 16.87 -18.42
N ILE A 79 -4.05 17.96 -17.78
CA ILE A 79 -5.38 18.56 -17.93
C ILE A 79 -5.23 19.96 -18.51
N PRO A 80 -5.55 20.14 -19.81
CA PRO A 80 -5.52 21.44 -20.45
C PRO A 80 -6.63 22.33 -19.89
N ILE A 81 -6.28 23.49 -19.35
CA ILE A 81 -7.22 24.48 -18.83
C ILE A 81 -7.57 25.44 -19.96
N GLN A 82 -8.87 25.62 -20.24
CA GLN A 82 -9.36 26.36 -21.39
C GLN A 82 -8.90 25.77 -22.74
N GLN A 83 -9.00 24.46 -22.87
CA GLN A 83 -8.47 23.68 -24.02
C GLN A 83 -8.92 24.15 -25.40
N LYS A 84 -10.03 24.93 -25.49
CA LYS A 84 -10.51 25.51 -26.75
C LYS A 84 -9.73 26.74 -27.23
N LYS A 85 -8.85 27.29 -26.38
CA LYS A 85 -7.95 28.35 -26.79
C LYS A 85 -6.81 27.78 -27.63
N GLU A 86 -6.38 28.59 -28.57
CA GLU A 86 -5.30 28.25 -29.52
C GLU A 86 -4.04 27.80 -28.80
N GLY A 87 -3.43 26.71 -29.27
CA GLY A 87 -2.19 26.14 -28.74
C GLY A 87 -2.27 25.39 -27.43
N VAL A 88 -3.39 25.49 -26.65
CA VAL A 88 -3.46 24.86 -25.31
C VAL A 88 -3.49 23.35 -25.40
N LEU A 89 -4.26 22.80 -26.31
CA LEU A 89 -4.36 21.35 -26.49
C LEU A 89 -3.05 20.77 -27.07
N ASP A 90 -2.46 21.46 -28.04
CA ASP A 90 -1.19 21.06 -28.63
C ASP A 90 -0.06 21.06 -27.60
N ASN A 91 -0.05 22.07 -26.70
CA ASN A 91 0.88 22.10 -25.57
C ASN A 91 0.66 20.92 -24.63
N ALA A 92 -0.58 20.59 -24.30
CA ALA A 92 -0.88 19.44 -23.44
C ALA A 92 -0.34 18.13 -24.03
N TYR A 93 -0.48 17.89 -25.32
CA TYR A 93 0.10 16.73 -26.00
C TYR A 93 1.63 16.77 -26.04
N LYS A 94 2.23 17.97 -26.19
CA LYS A 94 3.67 18.13 -26.11
C LYS A 94 4.21 17.75 -24.74
N LEU A 95 3.55 18.20 -23.67
CA LEU A 95 3.90 17.83 -22.29
C LEU A 95 3.73 16.32 -22.05
N GLN A 96 2.64 15.74 -22.55
CA GLN A 96 2.46 14.28 -22.50
C GLN A 96 3.61 13.54 -23.20
N ALA A 97 4.02 13.98 -24.39
CA ALA A 97 5.11 13.37 -25.13
C ALA A 97 6.45 13.48 -24.39
N GLN A 98 6.74 14.62 -23.78
CA GLN A 98 7.92 14.87 -22.96
C GLN A 98 7.97 13.92 -21.74
N LEU A 99 6.88 13.82 -21.00
CA LEU A 99 6.76 12.93 -19.83
C LEU A 99 6.86 11.44 -20.23
N LYS A 100 6.24 11.06 -21.34
CA LYS A 100 6.32 9.69 -21.87
C LYS A 100 7.74 9.34 -22.31
N ALA A 101 8.48 10.27 -22.93
CA ALA A 101 9.88 10.08 -23.30
C ALA A 101 10.78 9.86 -22.08
N ALA A 102 10.43 10.44 -20.93
CA ALA A 102 11.09 10.22 -19.63
C ALA A 102 10.66 8.91 -18.93
N GLY A 103 9.80 8.09 -19.54
CA GLY A 103 9.36 6.82 -18.97
C GLY A 103 8.15 6.90 -18.04
N ILE A 104 7.52 8.07 -17.89
CA ILE A 104 6.35 8.27 -17.04
C ILE A 104 5.09 7.78 -17.78
N ARG A 105 4.27 6.97 -17.11
CA ARG A 105 2.97 6.53 -17.64
C ARG A 105 1.96 7.68 -17.55
N VAL A 106 1.76 8.39 -18.65
CA VAL A 106 1.00 9.63 -18.68
C VAL A 106 -0.11 9.58 -19.75
N LYS A 107 -1.21 10.28 -19.47
CA LYS A 107 -2.28 10.56 -20.44
C LYS A 107 -2.68 12.03 -20.40
N THR A 108 -3.34 12.50 -21.45
CA THR A 108 -4.02 13.81 -21.49
C THR A 108 -5.54 13.59 -21.33
N ASP A 109 -6.19 14.40 -20.51
CA ASP A 109 -7.66 14.45 -20.43
C ASP A 109 -8.16 15.60 -21.32
N ASP A 110 -8.42 15.28 -22.57
CA ASP A 110 -8.90 16.18 -23.62
C ASP A 110 -10.43 16.17 -23.77
N THR A 111 -11.14 15.54 -22.84
CA THR A 111 -12.61 15.52 -22.86
C THR A 111 -13.20 16.94 -22.77
N ASP A 112 -14.42 17.13 -23.26
CA ASP A 112 -15.13 18.43 -23.20
C ASP A 112 -15.72 18.77 -21.83
N LYS A 113 -15.40 17.99 -20.79
CA LYS A 113 -15.87 18.21 -19.41
C LYS A 113 -15.21 19.47 -18.81
N SER A 114 -15.88 20.06 -17.81
CA SER A 114 -15.32 21.19 -17.07
C SER A 114 -14.04 20.78 -16.31
N PRO A 115 -13.10 21.69 -16.05
CA PRO A 115 -11.89 21.38 -15.30
C PRO A 115 -12.18 20.75 -13.93
N GLY A 116 -13.14 21.27 -13.17
CA GLY A 116 -13.52 20.71 -11.88
C GLY A 116 -14.00 19.26 -11.97
N PHE A 117 -14.77 18.92 -13.01
CA PHE A 117 -15.20 17.54 -13.25
C PHE A 117 -14.00 16.64 -13.57
N LYS A 118 -13.09 17.07 -14.46
CA LYS A 118 -11.86 16.33 -14.77
C LYS A 118 -11.03 16.09 -13.51
N PHE A 119 -10.88 17.11 -12.67
CA PHE A 119 -10.13 16.98 -11.40
C PHE A 119 -10.72 15.90 -10.50
N ALA A 120 -12.04 15.98 -10.25
CA ALA A 120 -12.73 15.00 -9.41
C ALA A 120 -12.66 13.56 -10.00
N GLU A 121 -12.80 13.42 -11.32
CA GLU A 121 -12.72 12.11 -11.98
C GLU A 121 -11.32 11.50 -11.86
N GLN A 122 -10.26 12.28 -12.04
CA GLN A 122 -8.89 11.78 -11.91
C GLN A 122 -8.50 11.52 -10.45
N GLU A 123 -9.02 12.31 -9.51
CA GLU A 123 -8.89 12.05 -8.06
C GLU A 123 -9.57 10.74 -7.66
N MET A 124 -10.80 10.52 -8.11
CA MET A 124 -11.52 9.27 -7.86
C MET A 124 -10.77 8.04 -8.40
N ARG A 125 -10.13 8.17 -9.57
CA ARG A 125 -9.31 7.12 -10.17
C ARG A 125 -7.96 6.92 -9.49
N GLY A 126 -7.58 7.81 -8.59
CA GLY A 126 -6.33 7.71 -7.80
C GLY A 126 -5.06 7.97 -8.60
N ILE A 127 -5.13 8.74 -9.68
CA ILE A 127 -3.93 9.07 -10.45
C ILE A 127 -2.99 9.90 -9.59
N PRO A 128 -1.72 9.47 -9.38
CA PRO A 128 -0.80 10.08 -8.43
C PRO A 128 -0.57 11.58 -8.64
N VAL A 129 -0.44 12.01 -9.90
CA VAL A 129 -0.11 13.39 -10.24
C VAL A 129 -1.05 13.94 -11.30
N ARG A 130 -1.60 15.12 -11.04
CA ARG A 130 -2.33 15.94 -12.01
C ARG A 130 -1.51 17.15 -12.40
N ILE A 131 -1.39 17.40 -13.70
CA ILE A 131 -0.66 18.53 -14.28
C ILE A 131 -1.68 19.45 -14.96
N GLU A 132 -1.84 20.64 -14.43
CA GLU A 132 -2.74 21.66 -14.92
C GLU A 132 -1.91 22.68 -15.73
N CYS A 133 -2.30 22.94 -16.98
CA CYS A 133 -1.64 23.91 -17.82
C CYS A 133 -2.66 24.65 -18.67
N GLY A 134 -2.70 25.97 -18.54
CA GLY A 134 -3.56 26.88 -19.27
C GLY A 134 -2.75 27.96 -20.00
N PRO A 135 -3.43 28.93 -20.68
CA PRO A 135 -2.74 29.97 -21.43
C PRO A 135 -1.73 30.77 -20.59
N LYS A 136 -2.11 31.16 -19.38
CA LYS A 136 -1.21 31.91 -18.48
C LYS A 136 0.01 31.12 -18.03
N ASP A 137 -0.19 29.81 -17.84
CA ASP A 137 0.90 28.92 -17.46
C ASP A 137 1.87 28.73 -18.61
N MET A 138 1.35 28.63 -19.85
CA MET A 138 2.16 28.56 -21.07
C MET A 138 2.98 29.84 -21.27
N GLU A 139 2.37 31.03 -21.10
CA GLU A 139 3.05 32.33 -21.19
C GLU A 139 4.19 32.45 -20.17
N ALA A 140 3.98 31.89 -18.97
CA ALA A 140 4.96 31.90 -17.89
C ALA A 140 5.96 30.71 -17.95
N ASN A 141 5.90 29.87 -18.97
CA ASN A 141 6.70 28.63 -19.12
C ASN A 141 6.64 27.72 -17.89
N GLN A 142 5.44 27.51 -17.34
CA GLN A 142 5.22 26.73 -16.14
C GLN A 142 3.97 25.85 -16.24
N ALA A 143 3.81 24.91 -15.30
CA ALA A 143 2.59 24.17 -15.06
C ALA A 143 2.34 24.03 -13.55
N VAL A 144 1.09 23.82 -13.15
CA VAL A 144 0.74 23.47 -11.77
C VAL A 144 0.64 21.95 -11.67
N VAL A 145 1.47 21.37 -10.84
CA VAL A 145 1.50 19.94 -10.53
C VAL A 145 0.81 19.71 -9.18
N VAL A 146 -0.16 18.84 -9.14
CA VAL A 146 -0.96 18.55 -7.93
C VAL A 146 -0.79 17.10 -7.56
N ARG A 147 -0.36 16.85 -6.32
CA ARG A 147 -0.26 15.50 -5.73
C ARG A 147 -1.64 15.00 -5.32
N ARG A 148 -1.94 13.73 -5.61
CA ARG A 148 -3.21 13.11 -5.21
C ARG A 148 -3.30 12.84 -3.72
N ASP A 149 -2.20 12.45 -3.09
CA ASP A 149 -2.15 11.98 -1.71
C ASP A 149 -2.20 13.09 -0.66
N THR A 150 -1.60 14.25 -0.94
CA THR A 150 -1.56 15.41 -0.03
C THR A 150 -2.39 16.59 -0.53
N ARG A 151 -2.76 16.59 -1.82
CA ARG A 151 -3.40 17.69 -2.54
C ARG A 151 -2.52 18.95 -2.63
N GLU A 152 -1.25 18.82 -2.34
CA GLU A 152 -0.26 19.87 -2.50
C GLU A 152 -0.17 20.31 -3.96
N LYS A 153 -0.08 21.64 -4.17
CA LYS A 153 0.09 22.27 -5.49
C LYS A 153 1.49 22.84 -5.59
N ILE A 154 2.22 22.42 -6.60
CA ILE A 154 3.60 22.81 -6.87
C ILE A 154 3.65 23.44 -8.26
N THR A 155 4.20 24.65 -8.37
CA THR A 155 4.46 25.28 -9.66
C THR A 155 5.81 24.82 -10.16
N VAL A 156 5.85 24.27 -11.38
CA VAL A 156 7.05 23.68 -11.98
C VAL A 156 7.30 24.31 -13.36
N SER A 157 8.56 24.63 -13.67
CA SER A 157 8.95 25.05 -15.01
C SER A 157 8.75 23.93 -16.02
N LEU A 158 8.25 24.27 -17.22
CA LEU A 158 8.07 23.31 -18.31
C LEU A 158 9.40 22.73 -18.81
N ASP A 159 10.51 23.43 -18.62
CA ASP A 159 11.84 22.98 -19.04
C ASP A 159 12.31 21.77 -18.22
N ASN A 160 11.94 21.72 -16.94
CA ASN A 160 12.33 20.66 -16.01
C ASN A 160 11.15 19.76 -15.61
N LEU A 161 10.00 19.86 -16.30
CA LEU A 161 8.75 19.21 -15.90
C LEU A 161 8.91 17.70 -15.67
N ALA A 162 9.60 17.00 -16.55
CA ALA A 162 9.74 15.55 -16.47
C ALA A 162 10.57 15.13 -15.23
N GLU A 163 11.66 15.85 -14.97
CA GLU A 163 12.52 15.60 -13.80
C GLU A 163 11.77 15.85 -12.49
N GLU A 164 11.09 16.99 -12.39
CA GLU A 164 10.34 17.35 -11.18
C GLU A 164 9.15 16.41 -10.96
N VAL A 165 8.41 15.99 -11.99
CA VAL A 165 7.34 15.02 -11.87
C VAL A 165 7.88 13.66 -11.42
N GLN A 166 9.02 13.21 -11.95
CA GLN A 166 9.64 11.95 -11.50
C GLN A 166 10.03 12.03 -10.03
N LYS A 167 10.66 13.12 -9.60
CA LYS A 167 11.02 13.36 -8.20
C LYS A 167 9.79 13.37 -7.27
N ILE A 168 8.69 14.01 -7.69
CA ILE A 168 7.43 14.01 -6.96
C ILE A 168 6.90 12.57 -6.82
N LEU A 169 6.88 11.78 -7.89
CA LEU A 169 6.43 10.39 -7.87
C LEU A 169 7.28 9.51 -6.92
N ASP A 170 8.60 9.68 -6.95
CA ASP A 170 9.50 8.93 -6.07
C ASP A 170 9.31 9.32 -4.59
N THR A 171 9.16 10.62 -4.32
CA THR A 171 8.85 11.11 -2.97
C THR A 171 7.51 10.59 -2.47
N MET A 172 6.44 10.65 -3.29
CA MET A 172 5.14 10.10 -2.95
C MET A 172 5.22 8.60 -2.58
N GLN A 173 5.97 7.82 -3.36
CA GLN A 173 6.12 6.38 -3.12
C GLN A 173 6.69 6.08 -1.73
N VAL A 174 7.70 6.84 -1.31
CA VAL A 174 8.33 6.71 0.00
C VAL A 174 7.40 7.19 1.11
N GLU A 175 6.85 8.38 0.98
CA GLU A 175 5.99 8.99 2.00
C GLU A 175 4.69 8.22 2.23
N MET A 176 4.10 7.63 1.19
CA MET A 176 2.92 6.76 1.34
C MET A 176 3.24 5.53 2.18
N LEU A 177 4.42 4.91 1.99
CA LEU A 177 4.86 3.78 2.80
C LEU A 177 5.11 4.21 4.26
N GLU A 178 5.78 5.34 4.47
CA GLU A 178 6.07 5.84 5.82
C GLU A 178 4.79 6.21 6.58
N ARG A 179 3.80 6.82 5.91
CA ARG A 179 2.49 7.09 6.54
C ARG A 179 1.77 5.79 6.95
N ALA A 180 1.79 4.77 6.11
CA ALA A 180 1.19 3.47 6.44
C ALA A 180 1.94 2.78 7.60
N ARG A 181 3.27 2.89 7.63
CA ARG A 181 4.11 2.39 8.72
C ARG A 181 3.82 3.12 10.03
N ALA A 182 3.81 4.43 10.02
CA ALA A 182 3.50 5.24 11.18
C ALA A 182 2.09 4.97 11.73
N HIS A 183 1.10 4.79 10.83
CA HIS A 183 -0.24 4.38 11.22
C HIS A 183 -0.25 3.02 11.93
N ARG A 184 0.42 2.02 11.37
CA ARG A 184 0.54 0.69 11.99
C ARG A 184 1.23 0.77 13.35
N GLU A 185 2.33 1.51 13.47
CA GLU A 185 3.08 1.65 14.72
C GLU A 185 2.26 2.34 15.80
N ALA A 186 1.53 3.40 15.45
CA ALA A 186 0.63 4.10 16.36
C ALA A 186 -0.55 3.24 16.85
N HIS A 187 -0.89 2.18 16.11
CA HIS A 187 -1.97 1.24 16.45
C HIS A 187 -1.41 -0.17 16.77
N THR A 188 -0.20 -0.24 17.28
CA THR A 188 0.41 -1.47 17.80
C THR A 188 0.69 -1.29 19.29
N TYR A 189 -0.02 -2.03 20.10
CA TYR A 189 0.00 -1.97 21.57
C TYR A 189 0.73 -3.18 22.14
N THR A 190 1.04 -3.15 23.42
CA THR A 190 1.62 -4.28 24.16
C THR A 190 0.73 -4.60 25.35
N ALA A 191 0.62 -5.89 25.69
CA ALA A 191 -0.03 -6.37 26.89
C ALA A 191 0.80 -7.46 27.56
N THR A 192 0.88 -7.43 28.90
CA THR A 192 1.65 -8.38 29.71
C THR A 192 0.75 -9.25 30.58
N ASP A 193 -0.52 -8.88 30.73
CA ASP A 193 -1.55 -9.69 31.40
C ASP A 193 -2.84 -9.75 30.57
N TYR A 194 -3.72 -10.68 30.93
CA TYR A 194 -4.89 -11.00 30.12
C TYR A 194 -6.01 -9.96 30.19
N GLU A 195 -6.19 -9.30 31.32
CA GLU A 195 -7.22 -8.27 31.47
C GLU A 195 -6.84 -7.00 30.68
N GLU A 196 -5.55 -6.60 30.75
CA GLU A 196 -5.01 -5.53 29.91
C GLU A 196 -5.18 -5.87 28.43
N PHE A 197 -4.86 -7.11 28.04
CA PHE A 197 -5.00 -7.56 26.65
C PHE A 197 -6.45 -7.44 26.16
N LYS A 198 -7.42 -7.88 26.94
CA LYS A 198 -8.85 -7.79 26.59
C LYS A 198 -9.30 -6.34 26.46
N SER A 199 -8.98 -5.49 27.43
CA SER A 199 -9.31 -4.07 27.40
C SER A 199 -8.75 -3.38 26.16
N ILE A 200 -7.50 -3.66 25.79
CA ILE A 200 -6.89 -3.08 24.58
C ILE A 200 -7.63 -3.55 23.32
N VAL A 201 -7.91 -4.84 23.18
CA VAL A 201 -8.59 -5.38 21.99
C VAL A 201 -10.00 -4.81 21.83
N GLU A 202 -10.72 -4.60 22.95
CA GLU A 202 -12.08 -4.06 22.94
C GLU A 202 -12.13 -2.55 22.65
N GLU A 203 -11.17 -1.78 23.18
CA GLU A 203 -11.21 -0.33 23.16
C GLU A 203 -10.37 0.31 22.03
N LYS A 204 -9.32 -0.39 21.57
CA LYS A 204 -8.31 0.16 20.67
C LYS A 204 -8.13 -0.70 19.42
N PRO A 205 -8.65 -0.26 18.27
CA PRO A 205 -8.43 -1.01 17.03
C PRO A 205 -6.94 -1.05 16.65
N GLY A 206 -6.44 -2.22 16.26
CA GLY A 206 -5.03 -2.38 15.88
C GLY A 206 -4.46 -3.75 16.22
N PHE A 207 -3.16 -3.81 16.40
CA PHE A 207 -2.42 -5.01 16.80
C PHE A 207 -2.06 -4.96 18.29
N VAL A 208 -2.05 -6.11 18.93
CA VAL A 208 -1.55 -6.26 20.30
C VAL A 208 -0.41 -7.28 20.31
N LYS A 209 0.77 -6.86 20.77
CA LYS A 209 1.90 -7.73 21.04
C LYS A 209 1.73 -8.34 22.44
N ALA A 210 1.80 -9.64 22.56
CA ALA A 210 1.72 -10.35 23.82
C ALA A 210 2.55 -11.64 23.77
N MET A 211 3.03 -12.11 24.91
CA MET A 211 3.75 -13.39 25.00
C MET A 211 2.76 -14.55 25.00
N TRP A 212 3.07 -15.61 24.24
CA TRP A 212 2.24 -16.78 24.08
C TRP A 212 3.05 -18.06 24.29
N CYS A 213 2.48 -19.01 25.01
CA CYS A 213 3.12 -20.29 25.34
C CYS A 213 3.11 -21.34 24.20
N GLY A 214 2.48 -21.05 23.06
CA GLY A 214 2.34 -22.00 21.95
C GLY A 214 1.15 -22.97 22.09
N CYS A 215 0.39 -22.90 23.19
CA CYS A 215 -0.76 -23.79 23.40
C CYS A 215 -1.98 -23.32 22.60
N LYS A 216 -2.64 -24.28 21.96
CA LYS A 216 -3.87 -24.01 21.19
C LYS A 216 -5.02 -23.53 22.08
N GLU A 217 -5.12 -24.06 23.29
CA GLU A 217 -6.15 -23.69 24.28
C GLU A 217 -6.10 -22.22 24.65
N CYS A 218 -4.89 -21.63 24.72
CA CYS A 218 -4.73 -20.19 24.97
C CYS A 218 -5.15 -19.34 23.76
N GLU A 219 -4.85 -19.80 22.54
CA GLU A 219 -5.29 -19.13 21.33
C GLU A 219 -6.82 -19.20 21.15
N ASP A 220 -7.41 -20.39 21.38
CA ASP A 220 -8.86 -20.59 21.31
C ASP A 220 -9.57 -19.69 22.35
N LYS A 221 -9.03 -19.59 23.58
CA LYS A 221 -9.58 -18.70 24.61
C LYS A 221 -9.59 -17.22 24.21
N ILE A 222 -8.52 -16.71 23.61
CA ILE A 222 -8.47 -15.32 23.07
C ILE A 222 -9.57 -15.13 22.03
N LYS A 223 -9.71 -16.09 21.11
CA LYS A 223 -10.71 -16.02 20.05
C LYS A 223 -12.14 -16.04 20.62
N ASP A 224 -12.41 -16.87 21.62
CA ASP A 224 -13.74 -17.00 22.20
C ASP A 224 -14.10 -15.77 23.06
N ASP A 225 -13.16 -15.25 23.84
CA ASP A 225 -13.41 -14.16 24.77
C ASP A 225 -13.52 -12.79 24.04
N VAL A 226 -12.60 -12.49 23.09
CA VAL A 226 -12.49 -11.14 22.50
C VAL A 226 -12.49 -11.12 20.96
N GLN A 227 -12.75 -12.24 20.31
CA GLN A 227 -12.78 -12.39 18.85
C GLN A 227 -11.46 -11.97 18.15
N ALA A 228 -10.34 -11.91 18.88
CA ALA A 228 -9.03 -11.67 18.31
C ALA A 228 -8.41 -13.00 17.83
N THR A 229 -7.50 -12.90 16.87
CA THR A 229 -6.77 -14.05 16.32
C THR A 229 -5.29 -13.75 16.24
N SER A 230 -4.46 -14.77 16.41
CA SER A 230 -3.02 -14.67 16.14
C SER A 230 -2.76 -14.27 14.70
N ARG A 231 -1.76 -13.41 14.46
CA ARG A 231 -1.45 -12.90 13.13
C ARG A 231 -0.06 -13.28 12.66
N CYS A 232 0.96 -13.01 13.45
CA CYS A 232 2.32 -13.37 13.12
C CYS A 232 3.20 -13.49 14.36
N MET A 233 4.31 -14.19 14.20
CA MET A 233 5.47 -14.16 15.09
C MET A 233 6.60 -13.47 14.31
N PRO A 234 6.98 -12.23 14.66
CA PRO A 234 8.07 -11.53 13.99
C PRO A 234 9.40 -12.28 14.11
N PHE A 235 10.29 -12.14 13.14
CA PHE A 235 11.64 -12.74 13.24
C PHE A 235 12.46 -12.13 14.37
N GLU A 236 12.34 -10.82 14.57
CA GLU A 236 12.89 -10.11 15.71
C GLU A 236 11.79 -9.93 16.76
N GLN A 237 11.97 -10.53 17.91
CA GLN A 237 10.98 -10.53 18.98
C GLN A 237 11.55 -9.89 20.24
N GLU A 238 10.76 -9.00 20.82
CA GLU A 238 10.99 -8.43 22.13
C GLU A 238 10.37 -9.37 23.19
N THR A 239 11.12 -9.69 24.25
CA THR A 239 10.56 -10.40 25.40
C THR A 239 9.84 -9.40 26.27
N LEU A 240 8.50 -9.39 26.21
CA LEU A 240 7.65 -8.50 26.98
C LEU A 240 7.38 -9.02 28.39
N SER A 241 7.36 -10.34 28.54
CA SER A 241 7.14 -11.06 29.79
C SER A 241 7.73 -12.46 29.69
N ASP A 242 8.05 -13.09 30.80
CA ASP A 242 8.42 -14.50 30.94
C ASP A 242 7.19 -15.43 31.00
N LYS A 243 5.98 -14.85 30.95
CA LYS A 243 4.71 -15.55 31.11
C LYS A 243 3.83 -15.39 29.88
N CYS A 244 3.02 -16.43 29.63
CA CYS A 244 1.96 -16.34 28.65
C CYS A 244 0.90 -15.35 29.09
N VAL A 245 0.43 -14.50 28.20
CA VAL A 245 -0.61 -13.50 28.49
C VAL A 245 -1.91 -14.13 28.98
N VAL A 246 -2.21 -15.40 28.61
CA VAL A 246 -3.47 -16.08 28.94
C VAL A 246 -3.36 -16.95 30.18
N CYS A 247 -2.34 -17.79 30.27
CA CYS A 247 -2.25 -18.81 31.37
C CYS A 247 -1.21 -18.50 32.44
N GLY A 248 -0.43 -17.44 32.29
CA GLY A 248 0.56 -17.01 33.27
C GLY A 248 1.91 -17.73 33.19
#